data_1c69b9356d1ec6cbaac69768d072194f
#
_entry.id   1c69b9356d1ec6cbaac69768d072194f
#
_cell.length_a   1.000
_cell.length_b   1.000
_cell.length_c   1.000
_cell.angle_alpha   90.00
_cell.angle_beta   90.00
_cell.angle_gamma   90.00
#
_symmetry.space_group_name_H-M   'P 1'
#
loop_
_entity.id
_entity.type
_entity.pdbx_description
1 polymer ?
#
loop_
_entity_poly.entity_id
_entity_poly.type
_entity_poly.pdbx_seq_one_letter_code
_entity_poly.pdbx_strand_id
1 'polypeptide(L)'
;GVTLETPESFQWMPTFAGIGPKEEFELFQYLNAPAPNEPGIIDFLRHTAMNAYVSSERVRDAVSKYKGGIDYPNTRFGYGMKLIAQMIAGKLPTRVYFASLHGFDTHASQKATHDRLLAELATVVDAFHRDLEAQGNADRVLVLAFSEFGRRVAENGSAGTDHGTAAPMFLFGKGLKGGLYGDHPSLTNLEQTGPAKGELKHAIDFRAVYATVLDRWLGADPKVVLGSDFERVPFLQ
;
A
#
# COMPACT_ATOMS: atom_id res chain seq x y z
N GLY A 1 -10.38 -4.59 -3.45
CA GLY A 1 -9.00 -4.40 -3.89
C GLY A 1 -8.44 -5.72 -4.42
N VAL A 2 -7.61 -5.65 -5.44
CA VAL A 2 -6.88 -6.81 -5.96
C VAL A 2 -5.48 -6.73 -5.38
N THR A 3 -5.05 -7.76 -4.65
CA THR A 3 -3.67 -7.85 -4.16
C THR A 3 -2.80 -8.42 -5.26
N LEU A 4 -1.81 -7.64 -5.72
CA LEU A 4 -0.86 -8.00 -6.76
C LEU A 4 0.45 -8.45 -6.13
N GLU A 5 0.81 -9.72 -6.28
CA GLU A 5 2.08 -10.23 -5.76
C GLU A 5 3.20 -10.22 -6.81
N THR A 6 2.89 -10.60 -8.04
CA THR A 6 3.77 -10.52 -9.20
C THR A 6 2.95 -10.35 -10.48
N PRO A 7 3.52 -9.88 -11.63
CA PRO A 7 2.82 -9.85 -12.91
C PRO A 7 2.32 -11.22 -13.35
N GLU A 8 3.05 -12.28 -13.01
CA GLU A 8 2.72 -13.67 -13.33
C GLU A 8 1.57 -14.20 -12.47
N SER A 9 1.34 -13.66 -11.26
CA SER A 9 0.18 -14.01 -10.41
C SER A 9 -1.16 -13.57 -11.02
N PHE A 10 -1.12 -12.78 -12.10
CA PHE A 10 -2.26 -12.47 -12.96
C PHE A 10 -2.54 -13.48 -14.06
N GLN A 11 -1.90 -14.61 -14.10
CA GLN A 11 -2.40 -15.73 -14.91
C GLN A 11 -3.67 -16.27 -14.26
N TRP A 12 -4.75 -15.63 -14.59
CA TRP A 12 -6.08 -15.89 -14.04
C TRP A 12 -6.67 -17.20 -14.49
N MET A 13 -6.19 -17.74 -15.60
CA MET A 13 -6.68 -19.01 -16.09
C MET A 13 -5.53 -19.99 -16.34
N PRO A 14 -5.70 -21.26 -15.93
CA PRO A 14 -4.85 -22.29 -16.49
C PRO A 14 -5.04 -22.25 -18.02
N THR A 15 -3.94 -22.15 -18.75
CA THR A 15 -3.96 -22.36 -20.20
C THR A 15 -4.62 -23.71 -20.48
N PHE A 16 -5.78 -23.70 -21.07
CA PHE A 16 -6.39 -24.93 -21.54
C PHE A 16 -5.52 -25.50 -22.66
N ALA A 17 -4.97 -26.68 -22.47
CA ALA A 17 -4.08 -27.28 -23.42
C ALA A 17 -4.75 -27.35 -24.81
N GLY A 18 -4.17 -26.67 -25.81
CA GLY A 18 -4.64 -26.67 -27.19
C GLY A 18 -5.55 -25.48 -27.58
N ILE A 19 -5.80 -24.52 -26.72
CA ILE A 19 -6.55 -23.29 -27.05
C ILE A 19 -5.60 -22.10 -26.99
N GLY A 20 -5.62 -21.22 -27.99
CA GLY A 20 -4.80 -19.99 -27.99
C GLY A 20 -5.40 -18.88 -27.11
N PRO A 21 -4.60 -17.86 -26.74
CA PRO A 21 -5.06 -16.78 -25.83
C PRO A 21 -6.29 -16.03 -26.32
N LYS A 22 -6.50 -15.95 -27.64
CA LYS A 22 -7.65 -15.28 -28.23
C LYS A 22 -8.92 -16.13 -28.05
N GLU A 23 -8.82 -17.40 -28.34
CA GLU A 23 -9.92 -18.37 -28.20
C GLU A 23 -10.28 -18.55 -26.71
N GLU A 24 -9.30 -18.52 -25.81
CA GLU A 24 -9.54 -18.53 -24.37
C GLU A 24 -10.35 -17.32 -23.94
N PHE A 25 -10.04 -16.13 -24.44
CA PHE A 25 -10.79 -14.92 -24.17
C PHE A 25 -12.21 -14.97 -24.70
N GLU A 26 -12.39 -15.41 -25.93
CA GLU A 26 -13.71 -15.56 -26.55
C GLU A 26 -14.57 -16.57 -25.77
N LEU A 27 -14.00 -17.69 -25.36
CA LEU A 27 -14.69 -18.66 -24.50
C LEU A 27 -15.03 -18.06 -23.13
N PHE A 28 -14.11 -17.33 -22.50
CA PHE A 28 -14.35 -16.69 -21.23
C PHE A 28 -15.47 -15.64 -21.33
N GLN A 29 -15.48 -14.82 -22.37
CA GLN A 29 -16.56 -13.87 -22.64
C GLN A 29 -17.90 -14.57 -22.84
N TYR A 30 -17.93 -15.66 -23.61
CA TYR A 30 -19.14 -16.45 -23.85
C TYR A 30 -19.70 -17.03 -22.54
N LEU A 31 -18.85 -17.63 -21.72
CA LEU A 31 -19.23 -18.22 -20.43
C LEU A 31 -19.72 -17.18 -19.40
N ASN A 32 -19.26 -15.93 -19.52
CA ASN A 32 -19.62 -14.84 -18.61
C ASN A 32 -20.56 -13.80 -19.27
N ALA A 33 -21.14 -14.12 -20.43
CA ALA A 33 -22.13 -13.28 -21.06
C ALA A 33 -23.43 -13.24 -20.21
N PRO A 34 -24.10 -12.06 -20.09
CA PRO A 34 -25.39 -11.97 -19.42
C PRO A 34 -26.40 -12.93 -20.02
N ALA A 35 -27.12 -13.68 -19.19
CA ALA A 35 -28.20 -14.56 -19.65
C ALA A 35 -29.56 -14.06 -19.14
N PRO A 36 -30.62 -14.17 -19.98
CA PRO A 36 -31.97 -13.79 -19.55
C PRO A 36 -32.44 -14.61 -18.35
N ASN A 37 -33.05 -13.96 -17.37
CA ASN A 37 -33.64 -14.60 -16.17
C ASN A 37 -32.65 -15.29 -15.23
N GLU A 38 -31.37 -14.92 -15.23
CA GLU A 38 -30.42 -15.44 -14.25
C GLU A 38 -30.66 -14.87 -12.83
N PRO A 39 -30.40 -15.67 -11.77
CA PRO A 39 -30.33 -15.13 -10.41
C PRO A 39 -29.30 -14.01 -10.30
N GLY A 40 -29.61 -12.90 -9.61
CA GLY A 40 -28.75 -11.73 -9.49
C GLY A 40 -27.34 -12.03 -8.95
N ILE A 41 -27.18 -13.11 -8.17
CA ILE A 41 -25.87 -13.55 -7.70
C ILE A 41 -24.99 -14.09 -8.84
N ILE A 42 -25.56 -14.78 -9.81
CA ILE A 42 -24.81 -15.32 -10.97
C ILE A 42 -24.39 -14.16 -11.88
N ASP A 43 -25.30 -13.23 -12.14
CA ASP A 43 -25.00 -12.01 -12.89
C ASP A 43 -23.86 -11.20 -12.21
N PHE A 44 -23.93 -11.01 -10.90
CA PHE A 44 -22.86 -10.38 -10.12
C PHE A 44 -21.51 -11.09 -10.27
N LEU A 45 -21.49 -12.44 -10.18
CA LEU A 45 -20.26 -13.22 -10.34
C LEU A 45 -19.66 -13.09 -11.74
N ARG A 46 -20.50 -13.14 -12.79
CA ARG A 46 -20.07 -12.96 -14.18
C ARG A 46 -19.48 -11.57 -14.42
N HIS A 47 -20.16 -10.53 -13.97
CA HIS A 47 -19.63 -9.16 -14.05
C HIS A 47 -18.30 -9.00 -13.29
N THR A 48 -18.20 -9.61 -12.12
CA THR A 48 -16.96 -9.58 -11.32
C THR A 48 -15.81 -10.29 -12.04
N ALA A 49 -16.08 -11.46 -12.63
CA ALA A 49 -15.09 -12.21 -13.41
C ALA A 49 -14.62 -11.41 -14.64
N MET A 50 -15.55 -10.84 -15.41
CA MET A 50 -15.22 -10.00 -16.57
C MET A 50 -14.42 -8.76 -16.16
N ASN A 51 -14.81 -8.07 -15.09
CA ASN A 51 -14.08 -6.91 -14.59
C ASN A 51 -12.66 -7.27 -14.13
N ALA A 52 -12.48 -8.40 -13.45
CA ALA A 52 -11.17 -8.91 -13.06
C ALA A 52 -10.29 -9.21 -14.28
N TYR A 53 -10.84 -9.88 -15.30
CA TYR A 53 -10.13 -10.16 -16.55
C TYR A 53 -9.67 -8.87 -17.25
N VAL A 54 -10.60 -7.94 -17.52
CA VAL A 54 -10.29 -6.66 -18.18
C VAL A 54 -9.27 -5.84 -17.38
N SER A 55 -9.36 -5.84 -16.05
CA SER A 55 -8.41 -5.15 -15.20
C SER A 55 -7.01 -5.77 -15.29
N SER A 56 -6.93 -7.09 -15.32
CA SER A 56 -5.70 -7.86 -15.49
C SER A 56 -5.02 -7.55 -16.83
N GLU A 57 -5.77 -7.50 -17.94
CA GLU A 57 -5.24 -7.10 -19.25
C GLU A 57 -4.67 -5.68 -19.24
N ARG A 58 -5.40 -4.72 -18.62
CA ARG A 58 -4.93 -3.34 -18.51
C ARG A 58 -3.63 -3.22 -17.73
N VAL A 59 -3.48 -4.00 -16.65
CA VAL A 59 -2.23 -4.03 -15.88
C VAL A 59 -1.10 -4.62 -16.72
N ARG A 60 -1.31 -5.75 -17.41
CA ARG A 60 -0.31 -6.35 -18.31
C ARG A 60 0.13 -5.40 -19.42
N ASP A 61 -0.83 -4.73 -20.06
CA ASP A 61 -0.54 -3.72 -21.08
C ASP A 61 0.30 -2.56 -20.53
N ALA A 62 -0.07 -2.02 -19.37
CA ALA A 62 0.69 -0.96 -18.71
C ALA A 62 2.13 -1.38 -18.38
N VAL A 63 2.29 -2.60 -17.82
CA VAL A 63 3.59 -3.17 -17.48
C VAL A 63 4.44 -3.39 -18.72
N SER A 64 3.87 -3.93 -19.81
CA SER A 64 4.59 -4.21 -21.05
C SER A 64 5.10 -2.94 -21.76
N LYS A 65 4.44 -1.82 -21.57
CA LYS A 65 4.82 -0.52 -22.14
C LYS A 65 5.86 0.24 -21.32
N TYR A 66 6.07 -0.17 -20.09
CA TYR A 66 7.04 0.47 -19.21
C TYR A 66 8.47 0.16 -19.65
N LYS A 67 9.26 1.22 -19.84
CA LYS A 67 10.67 1.13 -20.28
C LYS A 67 11.65 1.76 -19.28
N GLY A 68 11.28 1.82 -18.01
CA GLY A 68 12.15 2.37 -16.96
C GLY A 68 13.38 1.50 -16.72
N GLY A 69 14.48 2.16 -16.39
CA GLY A 69 15.79 1.53 -16.15
C GLY A 69 16.22 1.56 -14.68
N ILE A 70 15.33 1.84 -13.75
CA ILE A 70 15.69 1.87 -12.33
C ILE A 70 15.67 0.45 -11.77
N ASP A 71 16.78 0.08 -11.11
CA ASP A 71 16.89 -1.19 -10.40
C ASP A 71 16.25 -1.07 -9.02
N TYR A 72 15.33 -1.97 -8.75
CA TYR A 72 14.72 -2.15 -7.44
C TYR A 72 15.37 -3.34 -6.72
N PRO A 73 15.45 -3.31 -5.38
CA PRO A 73 15.87 -4.48 -4.62
C PRO A 73 15.07 -5.73 -5.01
N ASN A 74 15.76 -6.85 -5.13
CA ASN A 74 15.18 -8.15 -5.50
C ASN A 74 14.44 -8.75 -4.29
N THR A 75 13.35 -8.11 -3.87
CA THR A 75 12.49 -8.53 -2.77
C THR A 75 11.03 -8.43 -3.20
N ARG A 76 10.15 -9.12 -2.47
CA ARG A 76 8.71 -9.05 -2.74
C ARG A 76 8.18 -7.60 -2.68
N PHE A 77 8.64 -6.82 -1.70
CA PHE A 77 8.27 -5.41 -1.57
C PHE A 77 8.82 -4.57 -2.72
N GLY A 78 10.09 -4.79 -3.13
CA GLY A 78 10.69 -4.12 -4.27
C GLY A 78 9.93 -4.39 -5.58
N TYR A 79 9.54 -5.64 -5.82
CA TYR A 79 8.70 -5.99 -6.98
C TYR A 79 7.34 -5.31 -6.95
N GLY A 80 6.67 -5.30 -5.79
CA GLY A 80 5.38 -4.62 -5.62
C GLY A 80 5.45 -3.13 -5.93
N MET A 81 6.46 -2.44 -5.42
CA MET A 81 6.66 -1.01 -5.66
C MET A 81 7.03 -0.72 -7.13
N LYS A 82 7.85 -1.57 -7.76
CA LYS A 82 8.12 -1.48 -9.19
C LYS A 82 6.85 -1.63 -10.02
N LEU A 83 6.00 -2.59 -9.69
CA LEU A 83 4.72 -2.80 -10.37
C LEU A 83 3.80 -1.57 -10.24
N ILE A 84 3.76 -0.94 -9.07
CA ILE A 84 3.02 0.32 -8.87
C ILE A 84 3.59 1.41 -9.78
N ALA A 85 4.91 1.58 -9.87
CA ALA A 85 5.55 2.55 -10.75
C ALA A 85 5.18 2.31 -12.23
N GLN A 86 5.15 1.05 -12.65
CA GLN A 86 4.73 0.65 -14.00
C GLN A 86 3.27 0.99 -14.28
N MET A 87 2.37 0.74 -13.33
CA MET A 87 0.94 1.10 -13.45
C MET A 87 0.73 2.61 -13.53
N ILE A 88 1.50 3.39 -12.77
CA ILE A 88 1.47 4.86 -12.82
C ILE A 88 1.97 5.35 -14.20
N ALA A 89 3.09 4.80 -14.70
CA ALA A 89 3.62 5.10 -16.03
C ALA A 89 2.62 4.76 -17.14
N GLY A 90 1.90 3.66 -16.99
CA GLY A 90 0.83 3.22 -17.89
C GLY A 90 -0.46 4.04 -17.79
N LYS A 91 -0.50 5.08 -16.95
CA LYS A 91 -1.64 6.00 -16.76
C LYS A 91 -2.95 5.29 -16.40
N LEU A 92 -2.86 4.23 -15.60
CA LEU A 92 -4.07 3.60 -15.07
C LEU A 92 -4.85 4.61 -14.19
N PRO A 93 -6.19 4.57 -14.20
CA PRO A 93 -7.02 5.52 -13.46
C PRO A 93 -7.03 5.25 -11.93
N THR A 94 -6.18 4.34 -11.46
CA THR A 94 -6.04 4.01 -10.03
C THR A 94 -5.43 5.17 -9.28
N ARG A 95 -6.08 5.60 -8.21
CA ARG A 95 -5.66 6.74 -7.37
C ARG A 95 -4.99 6.31 -6.07
N VAL A 96 -5.27 5.12 -5.58
CA VAL A 96 -4.73 4.58 -4.34
C VAL A 96 -4.14 3.20 -4.60
N TYR A 97 -2.88 3.03 -4.27
CA TYR A 97 -2.15 1.77 -4.33
C TYR A 97 -1.77 1.34 -2.92
N PHE A 98 -1.68 0.06 -2.68
CA PHE A 98 -1.26 -0.50 -1.40
C PHE A 98 -0.17 -1.55 -1.62
N ALA A 99 0.90 -1.45 -0.85
CA ALA A 99 1.98 -2.43 -0.82
C ALA A 99 2.34 -2.74 0.65
N SER A 100 2.77 -3.97 0.94
CA SER A 100 3.11 -4.40 2.29
C SER A 100 4.56 -4.86 2.37
N LEU A 101 5.26 -4.39 3.39
CA LEU A 101 6.54 -4.92 3.84
C LEU A 101 6.32 -5.69 5.14
N HIS A 102 6.41 -7.01 5.07
CA HIS A 102 6.16 -7.89 6.21
C HIS A 102 7.41 -8.12 7.05
N GLY A 103 7.22 -8.60 8.28
CA GLY A 103 8.30 -9.07 9.16
C GLY A 103 8.59 -8.15 10.34
N PHE A 104 7.85 -7.05 10.52
CA PHE A 104 8.02 -6.13 11.66
C PHE A 104 7.48 -6.68 12.99
N ASP A 105 6.76 -7.78 12.98
CA ASP A 105 6.24 -8.45 14.19
C ASP A 105 7.33 -9.24 14.90
N THR A 106 8.32 -8.52 15.45
CA THR A 106 9.56 -9.04 16.00
C THR A 106 9.52 -9.14 17.53
N HIS A 107 9.02 -10.24 18.06
CA HIS A 107 8.96 -10.52 19.50
C HIS A 107 10.24 -11.14 20.07
N ALA A 108 11.21 -11.51 19.21
CA ALA A 108 12.48 -12.08 19.62
C ALA A 108 13.62 -11.61 18.68
N SER A 109 14.82 -11.43 19.22
CA SER A 109 16.02 -11.05 18.46
C SER A 109 15.78 -9.90 17.48
N GLN A 110 15.05 -8.89 17.91
CA GLN A 110 14.45 -7.85 17.07
C GLN A 110 15.44 -7.03 16.27
N LYS A 111 16.56 -6.61 16.91
CA LYS A 111 17.41 -5.54 16.38
C LYS A 111 17.86 -5.78 14.93
N ALA A 112 18.49 -6.91 14.64
CA ALA A 112 19.04 -7.17 13.30
C ALA A 112 17.94 -7.28 12.23
N THR A 113 16.81 -7.89 12.58
CA THR A 113 15.66 -7.99 11.67
C THR A 113 15.06 -6.63 11.38
N HIS A 114 14.86 -5.80 12.40
CA HIS A 114 14.30 -4.47 12.29
C HIS A 114 15.21 -3.54 11.45
N ASP A 115 16.52 -3.55 11.72
CA ASP A 115 17.51 -2.78 10.96
C ASP A 115 17.46 -3.14 9.46
N ARG A 116 17.40 -4.43 9.13
CA ARG A 116 17.29 -4.91 7.74
C ARG A 116 15.98 -4.47 7.07
N LEU A 117 14.85 -4.56 7.78
CA LEU A 117 13.55 -4.15 7.24
C LEU A 117 13.48 -2.64 6.99
N LEU A 118 14.03 -1.82 7.88
CA LEU A 118 14.12 -0.38 7.67
C LEU A 118 15.05 -0.02 6.51
N ALA A 119 16.17 -0.74 6.35
CA ALA A 119 17.05 -0.56 5.20
C ALA A 119 16.36 -0.95 3.88
N GLU A 120 15.56 -2.03 3.88
CA GLU A 120 14.76 -2.43 2.72
C GLU A 120 13.71 -1.38 2.40
N LEU A 121 12.95 -0.88 3.40
CA LEU A 121 11.98 0.19 3.21
C LEU A 121 12.63 1.42 2.56
N ALA A 122 13.76 1.88 3.12
CA ALA A 122 14.45 3.06 2.63
C ALA A 122 14.96 2.90 1.19
N THR A 123 15.60 1.78 0.87
CA THR A 123 16.13 1.52 -0.48
C THR A 123 15.05 1.34 -1.54
N VAL A 124 13.95 0.68 -1.19
CA VAL A 124 12.83 0.49 -2.13
C VAL A 124 12.09 1.79 -2.37
N VAL A 125 11.85 2.61 -1.33
CA VAL A 125 11.20 3.92 -1.49
C VAL A 125 12.09 4.88 -2.28
N ASP A 126 13.42 4.88 -2.08
CA ASP A 126 14.35 5.66 -2.88
C ASP A 126 14.30 5.26 -4.36
N ALA A 127 14.36 3.96 -4.66
CA ALA A 127 14.25 3.45 -6.03
C ALA A 127 12.93 3.88 -6.68
N PHE A 128 11.82 3.78 -5.94
CA PHE A 128 10.50 4.20 -6.40
C PHE A 128 10.45 5.71 -6.71
N HIS A 129 11.00 6.54 -5.85
CA HIS A 129 11.07 7.99 -6.08
C HIS A 129 11.88 8.35 -7.31
N ARG A 130 13.08 7.76 -7.48
CA ARG A 130 13.91 7.97 -8.67
C ARG A 130 13.21 7.54 -9.96
N ASP A 131 12.44 6.46 -9.88
CA ASP A 131 11.64 5.97 -11.00
C ASP A 131 10.53 6.96 -11.37
N LEU A 132 9.78 7.44 -10.38
CA LEU A 132 8.75 8.46 -10.58
C LEU A 132 9.32 9.77 -11.14
N GLU A 133 10.52 10.17 -10.72
CA GLU A 133 11.22 11.33 -11.28
C GLU A 133 11.58 11.12 -12.75
N ALA A 134 12.15 9.98 -13.08
CA ALA A 134 12.50 9.63 -14.46
C ALA A 134 11.26 9.58 -15.38
N GLN A 135 10.10 9.24 -14.85
CA GLN A 135 8.81 9.25 -15.55
C GLN A 135 8.16 10.64 -15.64
N GLY A 136 8.62 11.64 -14.87
CA GLY A 136 7.93 12.93 -14.70
C GLY A 136 6.62 12.83 -13.86
N ASN A 137 6.49 11.81 -13.03
CA ASN A 137 5.30 11.55 -12.21
C ASN A 137 5.48 11.89 -10.72
N ALA A 138 6.68 12.30 -10.28
CA ALA A 138 6.99 12.51 -8.86
C ALA A 138 6.09 13.57 -8.16
N ASP A 139 5.63 14.58 -8.89
CA ASP A 139 4.79 15.66 -8.32
C ASP A 139 3.36 15.23 -8.02
N ARG A 140 2.93 14.08 -8.55
CA ARG A 140 1.56 13.57 -8.42
C ARG A 140 1.45 12.31 -7.57
N VAL A 141 2.51 11.92 -6.89
CA VAL A 141 2.53 10.71 -6.06
C VAL A 141 2.97 11.07 -4.64
N LEU A 142 2.17 10.64 -3.68
CA LEU A 142 2.44 10.70 -2.25
C LEU A 142 2.54 9.28 -1.73
N VAL A 143 3.62 8.97 -1.03
CA VAL A 143 3.78 7.69 -0.31
C VAL A 143 3.52 7.94 1.16
N LEU A 144 2.63 7.16 1.75
CA LEU A 144 2.36 7.12 3.18
C LEU A 144 2.72 5.73 3.70
N ALA A 145 3.74 5.64 4.55
CA ALA A 145 4.13 4.41 5.22
C ALA A 145 3.66 4.45 6.69
N PHE A 146 2.98 3.39 7.11
CA PHE A 146 2.44 3.24 8.46
C PHE A 146 2.47 1.78 8.89
N SER A 147 2.34 1.56 10.19
CA SER A 147 2.19 0.21 10.79
C SER A 147 0.88 0.15 11.58
N GLU A 148 0.30 -1.05 11.68
CA GLU A 148 -0.91 -1.31 12.47
C GLU A 148 -0.65 -1.30 13.99
N PHE A 149 0.62 -1.44 14.40
CA PHE A 149 1.03 -1.38 15.82
C PHE A 149 2.34 -0.62 15.99
N GLY A 150 2.55 -0.07 17.18
CA GLY A 150 3.83 0.42 17.65
C GLY A 150 4.55 -0.61 18.50
N ARG A 151 5.56 -0.18 19.25
CA ARG A 151 6.34 -1.02 20.13
C ARG A 151 6.39 -0.46 21.55
N ARG A 152 6.39 -1.34 22.55
CA ARG A 152 6.68 -0.97 23.93
C ARG A 152 8.13 -0.51 24.10
N VAL A 153 8.37 0.35 25.09
CA VAL A 153 9.71 0.83 25.42
C VAL A 153 10.57 -0.29 26.01
N ALA A 154 9.96 -1.15 26.83
CA ALA A 154 10.68 -2.23 27.51
C ALA A 154 10.97 -3.39 26.55
N GLU A 155 12.22 -3.84 26.54
CA GLU A 155 12.61 -5.12 25.94
C GLU A 155 11.98 -6.27 26.72
N ASN A 156 11.49 -7.28 26.00
CA ASN A 156 10.97 -8.50 26.60
C ASN A 156 12.09 -9.54 26.86
N GLY A 157 11.76 -10.67 27.51
CA GLY A 157 12.72 -11.71 27.84
C GLY A 157 13.36 -12.46 26.66
N SER A 158 12.97 -12.14 25.40
CA SER A 158 13.45 -12.78 24.18
C SER A 158 14.27 -11.83 23.28
N ALA A 159 14.76 -10.71 23.83
CA ALA A 159 15.46 -9.65 23.08
C ALA A 159 14.62 -9.08 21.91
N GLY A 160 13.34 -8.91 22.14
CA GLY A 160 12.37 -8.25 21.28
C GLY A 160 11.54 -7.26 22.07
N THR A 161 10.45 -6.78 21.50
CA THR A 161 9.47 -5.94 22.19
C THR A 161 8.06 -6.40 21.88
N ASP A 162 7.15 -6.17 22.81
CA ASP A 162 5.73 -6.39 22.58
C ASP A 162 5.11 -5.20 21.83
N HIS A 163 3.90 -5.38 21.30
CA HIS A 163 3.16 -4.35 20.62
C HIS A 163 2.85 -3.17 21.55
N GLY A 164 2.84 -1.98 20.98
CA GLY A 164 2.50 -0.74 21.65
C GLY A 164 1.55 0.13 20.80
N THR A 165 1.04 1.19 21.38
CA THR A 165 0.00 2.04 20.80
C THR A 165 0.53 3.14 19.86
N ALA A 166 1.79 3.49 19.96
CA ALA A 166 2.38 4.60 19.19
C ALA A 166 3.48 4.12 18.25
N ALA A 167 3.42 4.59 17.01
CA ALA A 167 4.40 4.29 15.97
C ALA A 167 4.68 5.55 15.12
N PRO A 168 5.87 5.67 14.51
CA PRO A 168 6.12 6.69 13.51
C PRO A 168 5.33 6.40 12.23
N MET A 169 4.90 7.47 11.56
CA MET A 169 4.41 7.43 10.19
C MET A 169 5.36 8.24 9.30
N PHE A 170 5.61 7.77 8.09
CA PHE A 170 6.49 8.44 7.15
C PHE A 170 5.71 8.85 5.90
N LEU A 171 5.93 10.10 5.46
CA LEU A 171 5.38 10.59 4.21
C LEU A 171 6.52 11.00 3.28
N PHE A 172 6.43 10.59 2.02
CA PHE A 172 7.40 10.92 0.98
C PHE A 172 6.67 11.48 -0.24
N GLY A 173 7.17 12.59 -0.79
CA GLY A 173 6.58 13.22 -1.97
C GLY A 173 7.01 14.68 -2.10
N LYS A 174 7.01 15.20 -3.33
CA LYS A 174 7.45 16.58 -3.61
C LYS A 174 6.50 17.66 -3.09
N GLY A 175 5.22 17.36 -2.92
CA GLY A 175 4.20 18.29 -2.42
C GLY A 175 4.20 18.46 -0.90
N LEU A 176 5.12 17.83 -0.19
CA LEU A 176 5.17 17.87 1.26
C LEU A 176 5.98 19.05 1.79
N LYS A 177 5.49 19.68 2.84
CA LYS A 177 6.29 20.50 3.72
C LYS A 177 7.07 19.57 4.64
N GLY A 178 8.36 19.35 4.32
CA GLY A 178 9.21 18.44 5.08
C GLY A 178 9.43 18.86 6.53
N GLY A 179 9.64 17.91 7.42
CA GLY A 179 9.91 18.14 8.84
C GLY A 179 9.36 17.04 9.74
N LEU A 180 9.52 17.25 11.04
CA LEU A 180 8.91 16.41 12.07
C LEU A 180 7.60 17.07 12.52
N TYR A 181 6.57 16.27 12.69
CA TYR A 181 5.26 16.68 13.16
C TYR A 181 4.91 15.90 14.41
N GLY A 182 4.44 16.63 15.45
CA GLY A 182 4.27 16.10 16.80
C GLY A 182 5.56 16.07 17.59
N ASP A 183 5.42 15.98 18.91
CA ASP A 183 6.55 15.85 19.81
C ASP A 183 7.09 14.43 19.80
N HIS A 184 8.41 14.29 19.97
CA HIS A 184 9.01 12.96 20.16
C HIS A 184 8.44 12.34 21.45
N PRO A 185 7.90 11.12 21.40
CA PRO A 185 7.31 10.49 22.57
C PRO A 185 8.35 10.30 23.67
N SER A 186 7.95 10.62 24.91
CA SER A 186 8.80 10.42 26.08
C SER A 186 8.94 8.93 26.40
N LEU A 187 10.18 8.47 26.57
CA LEU A 187 10.45 7.10 26.98
C LEU A 187 10.20 6.85 28.48
N THR A 188 9.92 7.89 29.25
CA THR A 188 9.70 7.83 30.71
C THR A 188 8.31 8.29 31.15
N ASN A 189 7.67 9.17 30.39
CA ASN A 189 6.30 9.62 30.64
C ASN A 189 5.31 8.76 29.84
N LEU A 190 5.15 7.51 30.24
CA LEU A 190 4.30 6.52 29.59
C LEU A 190 2.84 6.64 30.06
N GLU A 191 1.92 5.95 29.39
CA GLU A 191 0.54 5.81 29.82
C GLU A 191 0.46 5.18 31.21
N GLN A 192 -0.33 5.78 32.10
CA GLN A 192 -0.36 5.38 33.52
C GLN A 192 -1.53 4.47 33.87
N THR A 193 -2.56 4.41 33.02
CA THR A 193 -3.83 3.75 33.31
C THR A 193 -4.37 3.00 32.09
N GLY A 194 -5.33 2.12 32.34
CA GLY A 194 -6.05 1.39 31.28
C GLY A 194 -5.22 0.31 30.58
N PRO A 195 -5.72 -0.19 29.44
CA PRO A 195 -5.09 -1.25 28.68
C PRO A 195 -3.70 -0.86 28.13
N ALA A 196 -3.48 0.43 27.87
CA ALA A 196 -2.22 0.97 27.34
C ALA A 196 -1.19 1.32 28.43
N LYS A 197 -1.38 0.91 29.67
CA LYS A 197 -0.45 1.22 30.78
C LYS A 197 0.97 0.73 30.44
N GLY A 198 1.93 1.65 30.56
CA GLY A 198 3.35 1.40 30.26
C GLY A 198 3.72 1.57 28.78
N GLU A 199 2.79 2.05 27.94
CA GLU A 199 3.02 2.29 26.52
C GLU A 199 3.34 3.76 26.22
N LEU A 200 3.92 4.00 25.04
CA LEU A 200 4.18 5.36 24.57
C LEU A 200 2.87 6.14 24.35
N LYS A 201 2.89 7.41 24.72
CA LYS A 201 1.82 8.33 24.37
C LYS A 201 2.01 8.83 22.95
N HIS A 202 1.01 8.71 22.10
CA HIS A 202 1.06 9.30 20.77
C HIS A 202 0.82 10.82 20.84
N ALA A 203 1.51 11.61 20.02
CA ALA A 203 1.33 13.05 19.93
C ALA A 203 0.28 13.46 18.89
N ILE A 204 0.13 12.68 17.83
CA ILE A 204 -0.82 12.91 16.74
C ILE A 204 -1.68 11.67 16.57
N ASP A 205 -3.00 11.85 16.50
CA ASP A 205 -3.91 10.79 16.10
C ASP A 205 -3.66 10.44 14.62
N PHE A 206 -3.43 9.16 14.31
CA PHE A 206 -3.16 8.71 12.94
C PHE A 206 -4.30 9.08 11.97
N ARG A 207 -5.54 9.21 12.48
CA ARG A 207 -6.70 9.63 11.67
C ARG A 207 -6.60 11.08 11.22
N ALA A 208 -5.89 11.95 11.96
CA ALA A 208 -5.58 13.32 11.54
C ALA A 208 -4.63 13.33 10.32
N VAL A 209 -3.68 12.40 10.26
CA VAL A 209 -2.82 12.19 9.09
C VAL A 209 -3.66 11.73 7.89
N TYR A 210 -4.52 10.74 8.08
CA TYR A 210 -5.43 10.25 7.02
C TYR A 210 -6.39 11.35 6.55
N ALA A 211 -6.98 12.11 7.47
CA ALA A 211 -7.87 13.21 7.15
C ALA A 211 -7.17 14.27 6.29
N THR A 212 -5.91 14.56 6.59
CA THR A 212 -5.10 15.51 5.81
C THR A 212 -4.87 15.00 4.39
N VAL A 213 -4.50 13.73 4.21
CA VAL A 213 -4.28 13.14 2.89
C VAL A 213 -5.59 13.04 2.10
N LEU A 214 -6.69 12.65 2.74
CA LEU A 214 -8.00 12.58 2.10
C LEU A 214 -8.44 13.96 1.57
N ASP A 215 -8.37 14.98 2.41
CA ASP A 215 -8.79 16.35 2.11
C ASP A 215 -7.84 17.02 1.10
N ARG A 216 -6.56 17.17 1.46
CA ARG A 216 -5.59 18.01 0.75
C ARG A 216 -4.98 17.36 -0.48
N TRP A 217 -4.91 16.03 -0.51
CA TRP A 217 -4.28 15.30 -1.62
C TRP A 217 -5.31 14.60 -2.53
N LEU A 218 -6.27 13.92 -1.93
CA LEU A 218 -7.25 13.15 -2.69
C LEU A 218 -8.52 13.95 -3.04
N GLY A 219 -8.77 15.11 -2.40
CA GLY A 219 -9.99 15.89 -2.57
C GLY A 219 -11.24 15.11 -2.16
N ALA A 220 -11.12 14.26 -1.15
CA ALA A 220 -12.21 13.45 -0.59
C ALA A 220 -12.62 14.01 0.77
N ASP A 221 -13.91 13.91 1.12
CA ASP A 221 -14.41 14.30 2.44
C ASP A 221 -13.96 13.30 3.52
N PRO A 222 -13.08 13.69 4.47
CA PRO A 222 -12.61 12.80 5.51
C PRO A 222 -13.73 12.29 6.41
N LYS A 223 -14.76 13.09 6.65
CA LYS A 223 -15.89 12.72 7.49
C LYS A 223 -16.67 11.53 6.91
N VAL A 224 -16.81 11.50 5.59
CA VAL A 224 -17.48 10.39 4.90
C VAL A 224 -16.63 9.11 4.99
N VAL A 225 -15.32 9.24 4.87
CA VAL A 225 -14.41 8.07 4.85
C VAL A 225 -14.10 7.56 6.26
N LEU A 226 -13.85 8.47 7.21
CA LEU A 226 -13.41 8.13 8.58
C LEU A 226 -14.54 8.09 9.61
N GLY A 227 -15.77 8.47 9.22
CA GLY A 227 -16.92 8.52 10.11
C GLY A 227 -16.96 9.75 11.04
N SER A 228 -15.88 10.52 11.10
CA SER A 228 -15.74 11.74 11.89
C SER A 228 -14.77 12.70 11.25
N ASP A 229 -14.84 13.99 11.63
CA ASP A 229 -13.83 14.97 11.23
C ASP A 229 -12.66 14.98 12.21
N PHE A 230 -11.45 15.17 11.69
CA PHE A 230 -10.21 15.21 12.45
C PHE A 230 -9.40 16.45 12.05
N GLU A 231 -8.60 16.96 12.97
CA GLU A 231 -7.69 18.06 12.71
C GLU A 231 -6.76 17.73 11.51
N ARG A 232 -6.36 18.77 10.76
CA ARG A 232 -5.41 18.62 9.66
C ARG A 232 -4.00 18.88 10.11
N VAL A 233 -3.11 17.93 9.86
CA VAL A 233 -1.68 18.09 10.12
C VAL A 233 -1.06 18.92 8.97
N PRO A 234 -0.29 20.00 9.23
CA PRO A 234 0.09 20.96 8.20
C PRO A 234 1.29 20.54 7.33
N PHE A 235 1.38 19.26 6.95
CA PHE A 235 2.42 18.74 6.05
C PHE A 235 2.04 18.85 4.56
N LEU A 236 0.77 19.12 4.25
CA LEU A 236 0.26 19.49 2.92
C LEU A 236 -0.35 20.90 3.01
N GLN A 237 -0.14 21.69 1.96
CA GLN A 237 -0.74 23.04 1.84
C GLN A 237 -2.13 22.97 1.20
#